data_e399528036651c6b09895cc169d7f6ee
#
_entry.id   e399528036651c6b09895cc169d7f6ee
#
_cell.length_a   1.000
_cell.length_b   1.000
_cell.length_c   1.000
_cell.angle_alpha   90.00
_cell.angle_beta   90.00
_cell.angle_gamma   90.00
#
_symmetry.space_group_name_H-M   'P 1'
#
loop_
_entity.id
_entity.type
_entity.pdbx_description
1 polymer ?
#
loop_
_entity_poly.entity_id
_entity_poly.type
_entity_poly.pdbx_seq_one_letter_code
_entity_poly.pdbx_strand_id
1 'polypeptide(L)'
;NHKIDAQEFLEFVHDVDLEFLKEDKKLQNELTNLKGKKFIFTNGSKAHAANVTRRIGIQNLFNGVFDIVDADFVPKPSIVPYKKIIEKYRIDPKYCIFIEDIARNLKPANELGMKTAWVKNDEPWAAEFSNESFIDYKIDNLSEFLRRINEQK
;
A
#
# COMPACT_ATOMS: atom_id res chain seq x y z
N ASN A 1 30.42 -13.27 8.71
CA ASN A 1 29.46 -12.71 7.75
C ASN A 1 28.43 -13.78 7.41
N HIS A 2 27.40 -13.90 8.22
CA HIS A 2 26.24 -14.70 7.84
C HIS A 2 25.47 -13.87 6.79
N LYS A 3 25.60 -14.24 5.52
CA LYS A 3 24.70 -13.77 4.47
C LYS A 3 23.37 -14.50 4.68
N ILE A 4 22.42 -13.84 5.33
CA ILE A 4 21.04 -14.30 5.35
C ILE A 4 20.53 -14.14 3.93
N ASP A 5 20.00 -15.22 3.34
CA ASP A 5 19.32 -15.14 2.05
C ASP A 5 18.08 -14.26 2.22
N ALA A 6 17.94 -13.26 1.33
CA ALA A 6 16.84 -12.29 1.44
C ALA A 6 15.47 -12.97 1.31
N GLN A 7 15.38 -14.09 0.61
CA GLN A 7 14.16 -14.84 0.44
C GLN A 7 13.80 -15.66 1.68
N GLU A 8 14.79 -16.33 2.30
CA GLU A 8 14.61 -17.02 3.59
C GLU A 8 14.21 -16.03 4.68
N PHE A 9 14.81 -14.82 4.69
CA PHE A 9 14.44 -13.78 5.65
C PHE A 9 12.98 -13.33 5.44
N LEU A 10 12.53 -13.13 4.20
CA LEU A 10 11.15 -12.75 3.89
C LEU A 10 10.15 -13.84 4.32
N GLU A 11 10.47 -15.12 4.11
CA GLU A 11 9.64 -16.23 4.55
C GLU A 11 9.51 -16.25 6.08
N PHE A 12 10.61 -16.09 6.79
CA PHE A 12 10.63 -16.04 8.25
C PHE A 12 9.83 -14.87 8.85
N VAL A 13 10.00 -13.65 8.33
CA VAL A 13 9.31 -12.46 8.87
C VAL A 13 7.83 -12.40 8.49
N HIS A 14 7.40 -13.17 7.48
CA HIS A 14 6.01 -13.24 7.05
C HIS A 14 5.26 -14.50 7.52
N ASP A 15 5.90 -15.36 8.30
CA ASP A 15 5.25 -16.45 9.04
C ASP A 15 4.56 -15.88 10.29
N VAL A 16 3.61 -14.99 10.05
CA VAL A 16 2.82 -14.32 11.08
C VAL A 16 1.45 -14.97 11.15
N ASP A 17 1.00 -15.27 12.36
CA ASP A 17 -0.37 -15.69 12.59
C ASP A 17 -1.34 -14.58 12.17
N LEU A 18 -2.18 -14.89 11.19
CA LEU A 18 -3.20 -13.99 10.64
C LEU A 18 -4.63 -14.36 11.09
N GLU A 19 -4.79 -15.22 12.11
CA GLU A 19 -6.11 -15.69 12.56
C GLU A 19 -6.97 -14.57 13.15
N PHE A 20 -6.33 -13.51 13.66
CA PHE A 20 -7.04 -12.32 14.16
C PHE A 20 -7.68 -11.49 13.05
N LEU A 21 -7.24 -11.62 11.79
CA LEU A 21 -7.82 -10.91 10.66
C LEU A 21 -9.16 -11.54 10.27
N LYS A 22 -10.18 -10.69 10.12
CA LYS A 22 -11.52 -11.07 9.67
C LYS A 22 -11.85 -10.38 8.36
N GLU A 23 -12.81 -10.95 7.62
CA GLU A 23 -13.36 -10.31 6.43
C GLU A 23 -13.87 -8.91 6.73
N ASP A 24 -13.45 -7.93 5.93
CA ASP A 24 -13.95 -6.56 5.96
C ASP A 24 -14.90 -6.32 4.79
N LYS A 25 -16.18 -6.59 5.04
CA LYS A 25 -17.26 -6.43 4.04
C LYS A 25 -17.43 -4.99 3.58
N LYS A 26 -17.14 -4.00 4.46
CA LYS A 26 -17.22 -2.58 4.10
C LYS A 26 -16.12 -2.24 3.11
N LEU A 27 -14.87 -2.59 3.44
CA LEU A 27 -13.73 -2.37 2.54
C LEU A 27 -13.91 -3.09 1.21
N GLN A 28 -14.38 -4.36 1.25
CA GLN A 28 -14.68 -5.15 0.05
C GLN A 28 -15.69 -4.42 -0.86
N ASN A 29 -16.78 -3.92 -0.30
CA ASN A 29 -17.81 -3.20 -1.03
C ASN A 29 -17.25 -1.91 -1.67
N GLU A 30 -16.52 -1.10 -0.90
CA GLU A 30 -15.96 0.16 -1.41
C GLU A 30 -14.90 -0.07 -2.49
N LEU A 31 -14.04 -1.06 -2.34
CA LEU A 31 -13.06 -1.43 -3.37
C LEU A 31 -13.74 -1.98 -4.64
N THR A 32 -14.85 -2.70 -4.51
CA THR A 32 -15.63 -3.21 -5.65
C THR A 32 -16.23 -2.05 -6.46
N ASN A 33 -16.77 -1.05 -5.78
CA ASN A 33 -17.40 0.11 -6.40
C ASN A 33 -16.40 1.15 -6.92
N LEU A 34 -15.16 1.11 -6.44
CA LEU A 34 -14.12 2.05 -6.83
C LEU A 34 -13.74 1.86 -8.29
N LYS A 35 -13.92 2.92 -9.10
CA LYS A 35 -13.51 2.93 -10.50
C LYS A 35 -11.98 3.00 -10.63
N GLY A 36 -11.49 2.49 -11.76
CA GLY A 36 -10.06 2.49 -12.07
C GLY A 36 -9.32 1.26 -11.58
N LYS A 37 -8.05 1.21 -11.93
CA LYS A 37 -7.16 0.10 -11.56
C LYS A 37 -6.68 0.26 -10.12
N LYS A 38 -6.54 -0.85 -9.44
CA LYS A 38 -6.10 -0.93 -8.05
C LYS A 38 -4.85 -1.82 -7.96
N PHE A 39 -3.83 -1.33 -7.29
CA PHE A 39 -2.57 -2.06 -7.13
C PHE A 39 -2.19 -2.08 -5.65
N ILE A 40 -1.55 -3.18 -5.24
CA ILE A 40 -0.88 -3.25 -3.95
C ILE A 40 0.60 -2.96 -4.19
N PHE A 41 1.16 -2.05 -3.39
CA PHE A 41 2.60 -1.75 -3.37
C PHE A 41 3.13 -1.96 -1.95
N THR A 42 3.90 -3.02 -1.75
CA THR A 42 4.35 -3.46 -0.43
C THR A 42 5.87 -3.64 -0.35
N ASN A 43 6.44 -3.38 0.84
CA ASN A 43 7.81 -3.78 1.18
C ASN A 43 7.89 -5.26 1.61
N GLY A 44 6.74 -5.93 1.75
CA GLY A 44 6.66 -7.35 2.00
C GLY A 44 6.64 -8.17 0.71
N SER A 45 6.47 -9.49 0.83
CA SER A 45 6.37 -10.40 -0.30
C SER A 45 4.94 -10.48 -0.88
N LYS A 46 4.83 -10.90 -2.14
CA LYS A 46 3.53 -11.22 -2.77
C LYS A 46 2.75 -12.27 -2.00
N ALA A 47 3.45 -13.28 -1.46
CA ALA A 47 2.83 -14.34 -0.67
C ALA A 47 2.17 -13.79 0.59
N HIS A 48 2.85 -12.90 1.32
CA HIS A 48 2.28 -12.24 2.48
C HIS A 48 1.07 -11.37 2.10
N ALA A 49 1.20 -10.53 1.07
CA ALA A 49 0.09 -9.70 0.58
C ALA A 49 -1.13 -10.56 0.17
N ALA A 50 -0.90 -11.71 -0.49
CA ALA A 50 -1.97 -12.63 -0.87
C ALA A 50 -2.66 -13.26 0.35
N ASN A 51 -1.90 -13.64 1.38
CA ASN A 51 -2.45 -14.20 2.62
C ASN A 51 -3.30 -13.18 3.36
N VAL A 52 -2.81 -11.95 3.55
CA VAL A 52 -3.55 -10.87 4.20
C VAL A 52 -4.83 -10.54 3.43
N THR A 53 -4.73 -10.28 2.13
CA THR A 53 -5.88 -9.89 1.30
C THR A 53 -6.94 -10.97 1.20
N ARG A 54 -6.54 -12.25 1.23
CA ARG A 54 -7.45 -13.39 1.29
C ARG A 54 -8.22 -13.40 2.61
N ARG A 55 -7.54 -13.22 3.73
CA ARG A 55 -8.16 -13.20 5.06
C ARG A 55 -9.20 -12.09 5.21
N ILE A 56 -8.91 -10.90 4.69
CA ILE A 56 -9.86 -9.77 4.75
C ILE A 56 -10.87 -9.73 3.59
N GLY A 57 -10.78 -10.69 2.64
CA GLY A 57 -11.80 -10.90 1.59
C GLY A 57 -11.66 -10.00 0.37
N ILE A 58 -10.48 -9.42 0.10
CA ILE A 58 -10.28 -8.44 -0.99
C ILE A 58 -9.28 -8.87 -2.07
N GLN A 59 -8.75 -10.11 -2.00
CA GLN A 59 -7.65 -10.56 -2.86
C GLN A 59 -7.90 -10.39 -4.37
N ASN A 60 -9.14 -10.56 -4.83
CA ASN A 60 -9.51 -10.53 -6.24
C ASN A 60 -9.85 -9.12 -6.76
N LEU A 61 -9.71 -8.09 -5.93
CA LEU A 61 -10.08 -6.72 -6.26
C LEU A 61 -8.93 -5.88 -6.81
N PHE A 62 -7.72 -6.45 -6.90
CA PHE A 62 -6.52 -5.75 -7.35
C PHE A 62 -6.07 -6.22 -8.73
N ASN A 63 -5.56 -5.28 -9.54
CA ASN A 63 -5.03 -5.53 -10.87
C ASN A 63 -3.56 -5.99 -10.85
N GLY A 64 -2.91 -5.90 -9.70
CA GLY A 64 -1.55 -6.39 -9.52
C GLY A 64 -1.00 -6.10 -8.13
N VAL A 65 0.06 -6.82 -7.81
CA VAL A 65 0.86 -6.66 -6.59
C VAL A 65 2.29 -6.39 -7.00
N PHE A 66 2.84 -5.27 -6.51
CA PHE A 66 4.24 -4.90 -6.64
C PHE A 66 4.89 -5.05 -5.27
N ASP A 67 5.81 -5.97 -5.15
CA ASP A 67 6.43 -6.37 -3.90
C ASP A 67 7.90 -5.98 -3.83
N ILE A 68 8.56 -6.36 -2.73
CA ILE A 68 9.98 -6.05 -2.52
C ILE A 68 10.89 -6.74 -3.54
N VAL A 69 10.49 -7.88 -4.10
CA VAL A 69 11.25 -8.59 -5.14
C VAL A 69 11.15 -7.83 -6.47
N ASP A 70 9.96 -7.35 -6.84
CA ASP A 70 9.76 -6.47 -8.00
C ASP A 70 10.58 -5.16 -7.87
N ALA A 71 10.83 -4.74 -6.64
CA ALA A 71 11.62 -3.56 -6.30
C ALA A 71 13.16 -3.83 -6.25
N ASP A 72 13.63 -5.03 -6.62
CA ASP A 72 15.02 -5.49 -6.45
C ASP A 72 15.53 -5.29 -5.01
N PHE A 73 14.68 -5.58 -4.03
CA PHE A 73 14.94 -5.43 -2.59
C PHE A 73 15.26 -3.99 -2.15
N VAL A 74 14.86 -2.99 -2.93
CA VAL A 74 14.93 -1.57 -2.55
C VAL A 74 13.60 -1.16 -1.93
N PRO A 75 13.53 -0.91 -0.61
CA PRO A 75 12.26 -0.63 0.06
C PRO A 75 11.80 0.82 -0.11
N LYS A 76 10.51 1.07 0.10
CA LYS A 76 9.98 2.39 0.41
C LYS A 76 10.67 2.91 1.69
N PRO A 77 11.02 4.20 1.80
CA PRO A 77 10.64 5.34 0.97
C PRO A 77 11.63 5.69 -0.17
N SER A 78 12.55 4.80 -0.58
CA SER A 78 13.36 5.09 -1.77
C SER A 78 12.48 5.41 -2.97
N ILE A 79 12.85 6.40 -3.79
CA ILE A 79 12.09 6.79 -5.00
C ILE A 79 12.15 5.71 -6.09
N VAL A 80 13.15 4.82 -6.04
CA VAL A 80 13.40 3.80 -7.08
C VAL A 80 12.20 2.88 -7.28
N PRO A 81 11.63 2.21 -6.24
CA PRO A 81 10.49 1.32 -6.44
C PRO A 81 9.22 2.04 -6.93
N TYR A 82 9.04 3.34 -6.63
CA TYR A 82 7.91 4.11 -7.17
C TYR A 82 8.02 4.29 -8.68
N LYS A 83 9.21 4.60 -9.18
CA LYS A 83 9.44 4.68 -10.63
C LYS A 83 9.21 3.33 -11.30
N LYS A 84 9.66 2.23 -10.70
CA LYS A 84 9.48 0.88 -11.22
C LYS A 84 8.02 0.44 -11.29
N ILE A 85 7.20 0.70 -10.25
CA ILE A 85 5.77 0.35 -10.30
C ILE A 85 5.04 1.18 -11.35
N ILE A 86 5.37 2.47 -11.49
CA ILE A 86 4.82 3.36 -12.53
C ILE A 86 5.09 2.79 -13.91
N GLU A 87 6.34 2.44 -14.19
CA GLU A 87 6.75 1.86 -15.47
C GLU A 87 6.08 0.51 -15.73
N LYS A 88 6.16 -0.41 -14.77
CA LYS A 88 5.62 -1.78 -14.87
C LYS A 88 4.14 -1.81 -15.24
N TYR A 89 3.35 -0.96 -14.60
CA TYR A 89 1.90 -0.93 -14.80
C TYR A 89 1.43 0.21 -15.70
N ARG A 90 2.35 0.99 -16.28
CA ARG A 90 2.06 2.15 -17.15
C ARG A 90 1.08 3.11 -16.48
N ILE A 91 1.41 3.49 -15.25
CA ILE A 91 0.62 4.38 -14.42
C ILE A 91 0.94 5.83 -14.79
N ASP A 92 -0.09 6.69 -14.95
CA ASP A 92 0.12 8.14 -14.93
C ASP A 92 -0.05 8.66 -13.50
N PRO A 93 1.01 9.14 -12.84
CA PRO A 93 0.95 9.58 -11.45
C PRO A 93 -0.09 10.67 -11.18
N LYS A 94 -0.35 11.54 -12.15
CA LYS A 94 -1.31 12.65 -12.02
C LYS A 94 -2.74 12.21 -11.76
N TYR A 95 -3.08 10.97 -12.16
CA TYR A 95 -4.40 10.38 -11.97
C TYR A 95 -4.43 9.31 -10.90
N CYS A 96 -3.41 9.30 -10.01
CA CYS A 96 -3.27 8.31 -8.95
C CYS A 96 -3.40 8.93 -7.58
N ILE A 97 -3.93 8.13 -6.67
CA ILE A 97 -3.82 8.36 -5.24
C ILE A 97 -3.02 7.22 -4.63
N PHE A 98 -2.01 7.57 -3.84
CA PHE A 98 -1.21 6.63 -3.07
C PHE A 98 -1.65 6.69 -1.61
N ILE A 99 -2.11 5.56 -1.09
CA ILE A 99 -2.66 5.41 0.27
C ILE A 99 -1.69 4.57 1.08
N GLU A 100 -1.28 5.06 2.24
CA GLU A 100 -0.20 4.46 3.03
C GLU A 100 -0.38 4.84 4.51
N ASP A 101 0.01 3.96 5.43
CA ASP A 101 -0.04 4.18 6.88
C ASP A 101 1.28 4.69 7.47
N ILE A 102 2.39 4.52 6.76
CA ILE A 102 3.70 5.07 7.15
C ILE A 102 3.90 6.40 6.42
N ALA A 103 3.78 7.51 7.14
CA ALA A 103 3.73 8.86 6.55
C ALA A 103 4.92 9.18 5.63
N ARG A 104 6.16 8.82 6.02
CA ARG A 104 7.37 9.07 5.20
C ARG A 104 7.33 8.40 3.82
N ASN A 105 6.58 7.31 3.67
CA ASN A 105 6.43 6.63 2.39
C ASN A 105 5.58 7.41 1.38
N LEU A 106 4.85 8.42 1.81
CA LEU A 106 4.03 9.27 0.92
C LEU A 106 4.87 10.30 0.15
N LYS A 107 6.02 10.72 0.70
CA LYS A 107 6.85 11.77 0.10
C LYS A 107 7.25 11.47 -1.34
N PRO A 108 7.83 10.31 -1.70
CA PRO A 108 8.23 10.03 -3.08
C PRO A 108 7.04 9.95 -4.05
N ALA A 109 5.87 9.50 -3.58
CA ALA A 109 4.66 9.48 -4.39
C ALA A 109 4.19 10.90 -4.74
N ASN A 110 4.20 11.82 -3.76
CA ASN A 110 3.88 13.23 -3.97
C ASN A 110 4.88 13.91 -4.93
N GLU A 111 6.19 13.67 -4.74
CA GLU A 111 7.24 14.19 -5.63
C GLU A 111 7.06 13.75 -7.10
N LEU A 112 6.48 12.57 -7.32
CA LEU A 112 6.16 12.05 -8.65
C LEU A 112 4.80 12.53 -9.19
N GLY A 113 4.05 13.32 -8.42
CA GLY A 113 2.80 13.94 -8.83
C GLY A 113 1.53 13.16 -8.48
N MET A 114 1.63 12.11 -7.65
CA MET A 114 0.45 11.43 -7.12
C MET A 114 -0.22 12.25 -6.02
N LYS A 115 -1.53 12.12 -5.88
CA LYS A 115 -2.21 12.48 -4.64
C LYS A 115 -1.87 11.49 -3.55
N THR A 116 -1.78 11.97 -2.31
CA THR A 116 -1.33 11.16 -1.18
C THR A 116 -2.36 11.16 -0.06
N ALA A 117 -2.58 10.00 0.53
CA ALA A 117 -3.47 9.84 1.67
C ALA A 117 -2.79 9.02 2.77
N TRP A 118 -2.61 9.62 3.93
CA TRP A 118 -2.10 8.94 5.10
C TRP A 118 -3.24 8.35 5.92
N VAL A 119 -3.24 7.02 6.05
CA VAL A 119 -4.10 6.31 7.01
C VAL A 119 -3.46 6.49 8.38
N LYS A 120 -4.16 7.17 9.29
CA LYS A 120 -3.62 7.44 10.62
C LYS A 120 -3.24 6.16 11.33
N ASN A 121 -2.04 6.16 11.86
CA ASN A 121 -1.43 5.07 12.60
C ASN A 121 -0.87 5.66 13.88
N ASP A 122 -1.21 5.07 15.03
CA ASP A 122 -0.82 5.58 16.36
C ASP A 122 0.62 5.23 16.73
N GLU A 123 1.29 4.39 15.92
CA GLU A 123 2.69 4.08 16.12
C GLU A 123 3.58 5.29 15.82
N PRO A 124 4.39 5.79 16.77
CA PRO A 124 5.18 7.01 16.60
C PRO A 124 6.08 7.01 15.36
N TRP A 125 6.69 5.87 15.05
CA TRP A 125 7.57 5.72 13.88
C TRP A 125 6.81 5.76 12.54
N ALA A 126 5.52 5.40 12.52
CA ALA A 126 4.67 5.46 11.33
C ALA A 126 4.07 6.87 11.15
N ALA A 127 3.80 7.57 12.25
CA ALA A 127 3.26 8.93 12.25
C ALA A 127 4.35 10.01 12.07
N GLU A 128 5.63 9.65 12.13
CA GLU A 128 6.72 10.58 11.84
C GLU A 128 6.53 11.20 10.45
N PHE A 129 6.64 12.54 10.34
CA PHE A 129 6.33 13.34 9.14
C PHE A 129 4.85 13.44 8.75
N SER A 130 3.91 13.02 9.59
CA SER A 130 2.48 13.06 9.27
C SER A 130 1.89 14.48 9.13
N ASN A 131 2.65 15.52 9.52
CA ASN A 131 2.25 16.93 9.39
C ASN A 131 2.88 17.65 8.20
N GLU A 132 3.64 16.95 7.38
CA GLU A 132 4.33 17.52 6.23
C GLU A 132 3.38 17.82 5.06
N SER A 133 3.78 18.80 4.24
CA SER A 133 2.96 19.30 3.12
C SER A 133 2.79 18.31 1.96
N PHE A 134 3.57 17.24 1.93
CA PHE A 134 3.42 16.19 0.94
C PHE A 134 2.25 15.22 1.22
N ILE A 135 1.46 15.45 2.27
CA ILE A 135 0.26 14.67 2.60
C ILE A 135 -0.98 15.48 2.24
N ASP A 136 -1.69 15.07 1.17
CA ASP A 136 -2.92 15.74 0.73
C ASP A 136 -4.11 15.42 1.64
N TYR A 137 -4.21 14.17 2.13
CA TYR A 137 -5.33 13.70 2.95
C TYR A 137 -4.85 12.94 4.18
N LYS A 138 -5.48 13.23 5.33
CA LYS A 138 -5.33 12.43 6.55
C LYS A 138 -6.64 11.71 6.80
N ILE A 139 -6.60 10.39 6.89
CA ILE A 139 -7.79 9.55 6.96
C ILE A 139 -7.75 8.65 8.20
N ASP A 140 -8.86 8.58 8.91
CA ASP A 140 -9.01 7.73 10.09
C ASP A 140 -9.48 6.32 9.72
N ASN A 141 -10.23 6.21 8.63
CA ASN A 141 -10.80 4.95 8.17
C ASN A 141 -10.79 4.86 6.64
N LEU A 142 -10.15 3.80 6.12
CA LEU A 142 -9.99 3.61 4.68
C LEU A 142 -11.31 3.40 3.95
N SER A 143 -12.21 2.57 4.50
CA SER A 143 -13.51 2.29 3.86
C SER A 143 -14.37 3.56 3.75
N GLU A 144 -14.37 4.39 4.78
CA GLU A 144 -15.08 5.67 4.78
C GLU A 144 -14.50 6.65 3.75
N PHE A 145 -13.19 6.70 3.63
CA PHE A 145 -12.52 7.53 2.63
C PHE A 145 -12.86 7.08 1.21
N LEU A 146 -12.81 5.76 0.93
CA LEU A 146 -13.16 5.21 -0.37
C LEU A 146 -14.64 5.44 -0.70
N ARG A 147 -15.55 5.34 0.27
CA ARG A 147 -16.96 5.65 0.11
C ARG A 147 -17.16 7.09 -0.40
N ARG A 148 -16.47 8.06 0.22
CA ARG A 148 -16.53 9.47 -0.20
C ARG A 148 -16.03 9.66 -1.64
N ILE A 149 -14.98 8.94 -2.05
CA ILE A 149 -14.50 8.97 -3.44
C ILE A 149 -15.56 8.39 -4.39
N ASN A 150 -16.21 7.29 -4.01
CA ASN A 150 -17.25 6.65 -4.82
C ASN A 150 -18.50 7.54 -4.98
N GLU A 151 -18.82 8.41 -4.03
CA GLU A 151 -19.95 9.34 -4.05
C GLU A 151 -19.69 10.60 -4.87
N GLN A 152 -18.44 10.95 -5.17
CA GLN A 152 -18.04 12.11 -5.99
C GLN A 152 -18.15 11.80 -7.50
N LYS A 153 -19.27 11.26 -7.93
CA LYS A 153 -19.54 10.91 -9.35
C LYS A 153 -20.18 12.04 -10.10
#